data_10d429f01af12a0983aa853f76984870
#
_entry.id   10d429f01af12a0983aa853f76984870
#
_cell.length_a   1.000
_cell.length_b   1.000
_cell.length_c   1.000
_cell.angle_alpha   90.00
_cell.angle_beta   90.00
_cell.angle_gamma   90.00
#
_symmetry.space_group_name_H-M   'P 1'
#
loop_
_entity.id
_entity.type
_entity.pdbx_description
1 polymer ?
#
loop_
_entity_poly.entity_id
_entity_poly.type
_entity_poly.pdbx_seq_one_letter_code
_entity_poly.pdbx_strand_id
1 'polypeptide(L)'
;MYNDKSVNENHHIASSFCMLRRPECNFLCDLMSTEPSSYRQFRELAIDLVLATDMAVNGQIVKAFKSSQDAAADETTKNKQGSLMLQMGIKCADLGHLTLEWDTHSQWVQLLEEEFFAQGDWEMQLGLQPSFLMDRSKPGPSKTQIGFFNFVVFPLFGSLHAAVPAVAPMMDALNDNFTRYKQYEIVQKLGGLVWKALNKEKQDIRMSVTTKMIIAV
;
A
#
# COMPACT_ATOMS: atom_id res chain seq x y z
N MET A 1 -9.11 -6.00 -20.91
CA MET A 1 -8.69 -4.61 -21.21
C MET A 1 -7.28 -4.46 -20.68
N TYR A 2 -6.40 -3.71 -21.34
CA TYR A 2 -4.98 -3.52 -20.97
C TYR A 2 -4.13 -4.79 -20.86
N ASN A 3 -4.54 -5.91 -21.46
CA ASN A 3 -3.84 -7.20 -21.49
C ASN A 3 -3.41 -7.70 -20.09
N ASP A 4 -4.23 -7.41 -19.08
CA ASP A 4 -4.06 -7.82 -17.69
C ASP A 4 -2.70 -7.39 -17.07
N LYS A 5 -2.18 -6.24 -17.52
CA LYS A 5 -0.94 -5.64 -16.99
C LYS A 5 -1.21 -4.24 -16.50
N SER A 6 -0.89 -3.97 -15.23
CA SER A 6 -1.07 -2.65 -14.58
C SER A 6 -2.42 -2.04 -14.94
N VAL A 7 -3.52 -2.81 -14.76
CA VAL A 7 -4.83 -2.50 -15.33
C VAL A 7 -5.36 -1.15 -14.83
N ASN A 8 -5.23 -0.90 -13.54
CA ASN A 8 -5.68 0.35 -12.91
C ASN A 8 -4.82 1.52 -13.35
N GLU A 9 -3.51 1.38 -13.35
CA GLU A 9 -2.56 2.44 -13.72
C GLU A 9 -2.70 2.80 -15.20
N ASN A 10 -2.87 1.80 -16.08
CA ASN A 10 -3.17 2.04 -17.48
C ASN A 10 -4.51 2.76 -17.67
N HIS A 11 -5.53 2.42 -16.87
CA HIS A 11 -6.81 3.12 -16.89
C HIS A 11 -6.65 4.58 -16.43
N HIS A 12 -5.93 4.82 -15.34
CA HIS A 12 -5.68 6.15 -14.79
C HIS A 12 -5.03 7.06 -15.83
N ILE A 13 -3.93 6.63 -16.45
CA ILE A 13 -3.21 7.46 -17.41
C ILE A 13 -3.99 7.64 -18.73
N ALA A 14 -4.68 6.60 -19.23
CA ALA A 14 -5.53 6.71 -20.40
C ALA A 14 -6.68 7.69 -20.19
N SER A 15 -7.36 7.60 -19.04
CA SER A 15 -8.46 8.52 -18.68
C SER A 15 -7.98 9.96 -18.52
N SER A 16 -6.79 10.17 -17.90
CA SER A 16 -6.19 11.49 -17.76
C SER A 16 -5.91 12.14 -19.13
N PHE A 17 -5.31 11.41 -20.07
CA PHE A 17 -5.08 11.92 -21.41
C PHE A 17 -6.37 12.09 -22.23
N CYS A 18 -7.40 11.29 -21.96
CA CYS A 18 -8.73 11.54 -22.55
C CYS A 18 -9.34 12.86 -22.03
N MET A 19 -9.18 13.17 -20.75
CA MET A 19 -9.64 14.46 -20.21
C MET A 19 -8.84 15.63 -20.77
N LEU A 20 -7.52 15.51 -20.90
CA LEU A 20 -6.67 16.54 -21.52
C LEU A 20 -7.01 16.85 -22.97
N ARG A 21 -7.78 16.00 -23.67
CA ARG A 21 -8.28 16.30 -25.02
C ARG A 21 -9.46 17.28 -25.03
N ARG A 22 -10.10 17.53 -23.91
CA ARG A 22 -11.17 18.50 -23.77
C ARG A 22 -10.57 19.90 -23.71
N PRO A 23 -11.08 20.88 -24.50
CA PRO A 23 -10.50 22.22 -24.53
C PRO A 23 -10.35 22.87 -23.14
N GLU A 24 -11.36 22.71 -22.29
CA GLU A 24 -11.40 23.26 -20.93
C GLU A 24 -10.39 22.62 -19.95
N CYS A 25 -9.86 21.42 -20.27
CA CYS A 25 -8.89 20.70 -19.46
C CYS A 25 -7.47 20.71 -20.07
N ASN A 26 -7.33 21.19 -21.33
CA ASN A 26 -6.08 21.09 -22.08
C ASN A 26 -5.11 22.23 -21.76
N PHE A 27 -4.47 22.14 -20.59
CA PHE A 27 -3.41 23.07 -20.20
C PHE A 27 -2.10 22.87 -21.00
N LEU A 28 -2.02 21.85 -21.85
CA LEU A 28 -0.86 21.54 -22.70
C LEU A 28 -1.06 21.95 -24.16
N CYS A 29 -2.16 22.66 -24.49
CA CYS A 29 -2.49 23.00 -25.89
C CYS A 29 -1.36 23.76 -26.59
N ASP A 30 -0.77 24.74 -25.91
CA ASP A 30 0.33 25.53 -26.46
C ASP A 30 1.60 24.71 -26.65
N LEU A 31 1.94 23.87 -25.66
CA LEU A 31 3.11 22.99 -25.75
C LEU A 31 2.98 22.00 -26.92
N MET A 32 1.77 21.48 -27.16
CA MET A 32 1.53 20.58 -28.29
C MET A 32 1.80 21.23 -29.65
N SER A 33 1.50 22.51 -29.79
CA SER A 33 1.61 23.25 -31.06
C SER A 33 2.98 23.90 -31.25
N THR A 34 3.58 24.46 -30.19
CA THR A 34 4.84 25.19 -30.25
C THR A 34 6.07 24.31 -30.07
N GLU A 35 5.97 23.29 -29.20
CA GLU A 35 7.10 22.41 -28.84
C GLU A 35 6.68 20.93 -28.80
N PRO A 36 6.42 20.30 -29.96
CA PRO A 36 5.93 18.92 -30.02
C PRO A 36 6.87 17.88 -29.40
N SER A 37 8.19 18.17 -29.36
CA SER A 37 9.18 17.32 -28.70
C SER A 37 9.03 17.31 -27.18
N SER A 38 8.87 18.48 -26.58
CA SER A 38 8.64 18.67 -25.14
C SER A 38 7.31 18.05 -24.71
N TYR A 39 6.26 18.17 -25.55
CA TYR A 39 5.00 17.48 -25.30
C TYR A 39 5.16 15.95 -25.26
N ARG A 40 5.92 15.37 -26.20
CA ARG A 40 6.18 13.92 -26.20
C ARG A 40 6.95 13.48 -24.97
N GLN A 41 7.99 14.21 -24.57
CA GLN A 41 8.75 13.93 -23.35
C GLN A 41 7.86 13.98 -22.10
N PHE A 42 7.02 15.02 -21.98
CA PHE A 42 6.04 15.11 -20.90
C PHE A 42 5.11 13.89 -20.87
N ARG A 43 4.58 13.52 -22.03
CA ARG A 43 3.66 12.38 -22.16
C ARG A 43 4.32 11.07 -21.75
N GLU A 44 5.53 10.81 -22.23
CA GLU A 44 6.33 9.62 -21.88
C GLU A 44 6.58 9.57 -20.36
N LEU A 45 7.06 10.67 -19.80
CA LEU A 45 7.32 10.77 -18.37
C LEU A 45 6.05 10.55 -17.53
N ALA A 46 4.93 11.18 -17.90
CA ALA A 46 3.67 11.01 -17.18
C ALA A 46 3.18 9.55 -17.21
N ILE A 47 3.33 8.87 -18.35
CA ILE A 47 3.00 7.44 -18.48
C ILE A 47 3.90 6.61 -17.56
N ASP A 48 5.21 6.81 -17.61
CA ASP A 48 6.17 6.07 -16.81
C ASP A 48 5.95 6.27 -15.30
N LEU A 49 5.64 7.49 -14.89
CA LEU A 49 5.38 7.80 -13.47
C LEU A 49 4.10 7.14 -12.97
N VAL A 50 3.01 7.18 -13.75
CA VAL A 50 1.75 6.54 -13.34
C VAL A 50 1.90 5.01 -13.33
N LEU A 51 2.55 4.41 -14.34
CA LEU A 51 2.80 2.97 -14.35
C LEU A 51 3.74 2.53 -13.21
N ALA A 52 4.62 3.40 -12.74
CA ALA A 52 5.50 3.12 -11.61
C ALA A 52 4.74 3.01 -10.27
N THR A 53 3.50 3.50 -10.16
CA THR A 53 2.70 3.34 -8.93
C THR A 53 2.20 1.91 -8.74
N ASP A 54 2.17 1.07 -9.78
CA ASP A 54 1.82 -0.34 -9.65
C ASP A 54 2.67 -1.02 -8.57
N MET A 55 1.98 -1.65 -7.61
CA MET A 55 2.64 -2.34 -6.50
C MET A 55 3.42 -3.58 -6.95
N ALA A 56 3.05 -4.18 -8.08
CA ALA A 56 3.76 -5.34 -8.63
C ALA A 56 5.22 -5.02 -9.01
N VAL A 57 5.51 -3.77 -9.40
CA VAL A 57 6.86 -3.34 -9.76
C VAL A 57 7.63 -2.63 -8.63
N ASN A 58 7.00 -2.48 -7.44
CA ASN A 58 7.58 -1.72 -6.32
C ASN A 58 9.00 -2.17 -5.98
N GLY A 59 9.21 -3.47 -5.77
CA GLY A 59 10.52 -4.01 -5.39
C GLY A 59 11.59 -3.77 -6.45
N GLN A 60 11.22 -3.80 -7.74
CA GLN A 60 12.15 -3.55 -8.85
C GLN A 60 12.60 -2.08 -8.87
N ILE A 61 11.65 -1.14 -8.68
CA ILE A 61 11.94 0.31 -8.67
C ILE A 61 12.83 0.66 -7.48
N VAL A 62 12.49 0.20 -6.28
CA VAL A 62 13.29 0.44 -5.07
C VAL A 62 14.71 -0.11 -5.23
N LYS A 63 14.87 -1.32 -5.80
CA LYS A 63 16.18 -1.90 -6.07
C LYS A 63 16.96 -1.09 -7.10
N ALA A 64 16.33 -0.71 -8.21
CA ALA A 64 16.95 0.10 -9.26
C ALA A 64 17.38 1.47 -8.73
N PHE A 65 16.54 2.10 -7.90
CA PHE A 65 16.84 3.37 -7.25
C PHE A 65 18.08 3.26 -6.36
N LYS A 66 18.13 2.29 -5.46
CA LYS A 66 19.33 2.07 -4.60
C LYS A 66 20.59 1.88 -5.43
N SER A 67 20.53 1.01 -6.44
CA SER A 67 21.70 0.76 -7.29
C SER A 67 22.15 2.00 -8.10
N SER A 68 21.23 2.92 -8.40
CA SER A 68 21.55 4.13 -9.13
C SER A 68 22.29 5.18 -8.29
N GLN A 69 22.14 5.14 -6.96
CA GLN A 69 22.82 6.10 -6.07
C GLN A 69 24.35 5.89 -6.03
N ASP A 70 24.81 4.68 -6.28
CA ASP A 70 26.23 4.31 -6.28
C ASP A 70 26.89 4.43 -7.68
N ALA A 71 26.11 4.77 -8.71
CA ALA A 71 26.60 4.79 -10.08
C ALA A 71 27.35 6.09 -10.43
N ALA A 72 28.38 5.98 -11.27
CA ALA A 72 29.14 7.13 -11.76
C ALA A 72 28.26 8.11 -12.57
N ALA A 73 28.49 9.40 -12.39
CA ALA A 73 27.60 10.47 -12.83
C ALA A 73 27.88 10.94 -14.28
N ASP A 74 27.67 10.08 -15.28
CA ASP A 74 27.55 10.55 -16.66
C ASP A 74 26.14 11.11 -16.94
N GLU A 75 25.95 11.78 -18.09
CA GLU A 75 24.69 12.44 -18.45
C GLU A 75 23.51 11.45 -18.54
N THR A 76 23.76 10.28 -19.10
CA THR A 76 22.76 9.21 -19.25
C THR A 76 22.34 8.66 -17.89
N THR A 77 23.29 8.45 -17.01
CA THR A 77 23.06 8.01 -15.63
C THR A 77 22.29 9.05 -14.83
N LYS A 78 22.61 10.35 -14.96
CA LYS A 78 21.86 11.43 -14.30
C LYS A 78 20.40 11.48 -14.72
N ASN A 79 20.11 11.37 -16.02
CA ASN A 79 18.73 11.35 -16.53
C ASN A 79 17.95 10.15 -15.96
N LYS A 80 18.57 8.98 -15.92
CA LYS A 80 17.98 7.77 -15.31
C LYS A 80 17.77 7.94 -13.81
N GLN A 81 18.71 8.51 -13.09
CA GLN A 81 18.57 8.82 -11.65
C GLN A 81 17.42 9.79 -11.41
N GLY A 82 17.29 10.84 -12.24
CA GLY A 82 16.18 11.79 -12.18
C GLY A 82 14.82 11.12 -12.36
N SER A 83 14.67 10.25 -13.36
CA SER A 83 13.45 9.49 -13.59
C SER A 83 13.12 8.58 -12.41
N LEU A 84 14.09 7.84 -11.89
CA LEU A 84 13.89 6.98 -10.70
C LEU A 84 13.54 7.79 -9.45
N MET A 85 14.13 8.98 -9.25
CA MET A 85 13.78 9.87 -8.15
C MET A 85 12.31 10.31 -8.23
N LEU A 86 11.83 10.68 -9.42
CA LEU A 86 10.44 11.04 -9.64
C LEU A 86 9.50 9.85 -9.40
N GLN A 87 9.87 8.65 -9.85
CA GLN A 87 9.11 7.43 -9.58
C GLN A 87 9.03 7.13 -8.08
N MET A 88 10.12 7.27 -7.34
CA MET A 88 10.13 7.13 -5.87
C MET A 88 9.23 8.18 -5.21
N GLY A 89 9.30 9.42 -5.68
CA GLY A 89 8.49 10.52 -5.17
C GLY A 89 6.98 10.26 -5.34
N ILE A 90 6.55 9.90 -6.54
CA ILE A 90 5.13 9.64 -6.80
C ILE A 90 4.63 8.40 -6.04
N LYS A 91 5.44 7.35 -5.90
CA LYS A 91 5.09 6.17 -5.10
C LYS A 91 4.91 6.51 -3.62
N CYS A 92 5.79 7.34 -3.07
CA CYS A 92 5.65 7.81 -1.69
C CYS A 92 4.43 8.72 -1.52
N ALA A 93 4.10 9.54 -2.52
CA ALA A 93 2.91 10.39 -2.51
C ALA A 93 1.62 9.56 -2.59
N ASP A 94 1.59 8.54 -3.43
CA ASP A 94 0.48 7.60 -3.58
C ASP A 94 0.15 6.88 -2.26
N LEU A 95 1.17 6.51 -1.51
CA LEU A 95 1.07 5.93 -0.17
C LEU A 95 1.12 6.98 0.96
N GLY A 96 0.93 8.26 0.64
CA GLY A 96 1.11 9.38 1.57
C GLY A 96 0.24 9.34 2.82
N HIS A 97 -0.94 8.69 2.76
CA HIS A 97 -1.81 8.54 3.93
C HIS A 97 -1.13 7.82 5.11
N LEU A 98 -0.10 7.01 4.85
CA LEU A 98 0.68 6.31 5.88
C LEU A 98 1.49 7.26 6.76
N THR A 99 1.77 8.47 6.29
CA THR A 99 2.53 9.51 7.01
C THR A 99 1.64 10.55 7.70
N LEU A 100 0.32 10.35 7.65
CA LEU A 100 -0.65 11.21 8.34
C LEU A 100 -0.81 10.79 9.79
N GLU A 101 -1.42 11.67 10.59
CA GLU A 101 -1.80 11.35 11.96
C GLU A 101 -2.71 10.14 12.02
N TRP A 102 -2.63 9.40 13.11
CA TRP A 102 -3.27 8.09 13.29
C TRP A 102 -4.77 8.08 12.93
N ASP A 103 -5.52 9.07 13.38
CA ASP A 103 -6.97 9.07 13.15
C ASP A 103 -7.31 9.20 11.66
N THR A 104 -6.57 10.04 10.95
CA THR A 104 -6.72 10.18 9.49
C THR A 104 -6.20 8.95 8.75
N HIS A 105 -5.02 8.46 9.12
CA HIS A 105 -4.46 7.26 8.54
C HIS A 105 -5.38 6.04 8.72
N SER A 106 -5.92 5.84 9.93
CA SER A 106 -6.80 4.69 10.21
C SER A 106 -8.12 4.75 9.42
N GLN A 107 -8.67 5.95 9.17
CA GLN A 107 -9.83 6.12 8.29
C GLN A 107 -9.52 5.71 6.85
N TRP A 108 -8.37 6.12 6.32
CA TRP A 108 -7.93 5.69 4.99
C TRP A 108 -7.80 4.17 4.88
N VAL A 109 -7.23 3.54 5.90
CA VAL A 109 -7.10 2.07 5.94
C VAL A 109 -8.46 1.39 5.97
N GLN A 110 -9.42 1.90 6.75
CA GLN A 110 -10.79 1.36 6.79
C GLN A 110 -11.50 1.48 5.44
N LEU A 111 -11.38 2.63 4.77
CA LEU A 111 -11.96 2.83 3.44
C LEU A 111 -11.35 1.88 2.41
N LEU A 112 -10.04 1.69 2.45
CA LEU A 112 -9.33 0.75 1.56
C LEU A 112 -9.77 -0.69 1.81
N GLU A 113 -9.94 -1.08 3.08
CA GLU A 113 -10.44 -2.42 3.41
C GLU A 113 -11.87 -2.66 2.89
N GLU A 114 -12.76 -1.67 3.05
CA GLU A 114 -14.12 -1.79 2.50
C GLU A 114 -14.12 -1.91 0.98
N GLU A 115 -13.24 -1.20 0.29
CA GLU A 115 -13.05 -1.34 -1.16
C GLU A 115 -12.58 -2.74 -1.54
N PHE A 116 -11.58 -3.27 -0.83
CA PHE A 116 -11.09 -4.64 -1.04
C PHE A 116 -12.17 -5.70 -0.78
N PHE A 117 -12.91 -5.55 0.31
CA PHE A 117 -13.99 -6.48 0.65
C PHE A 117 -15.15 -6.39 -0.34
N ALA A 118 -15.49 -5.21 -0.84
CA ALA A 118 -16.50 -5.06 -1.89
C ALA A 118 -16.09 -5.79 -3.17
N GLN A 119 -14.80 -5.74 -3.55
CA GLN A 119 -14.29 -6.52 -4.68
C GLN A 119 -14.39 -8.03 -4.38
N GLY A 120 -13.96 -8.50 -3.22
CA GLY A 120 -14.05 -9.92 -2.85
C GLY A 120 -15.48 -10.44 -2.82
N ASP A 121 -16.42 -9.64 -2.32
CA ASP A 121 -17.85 -9.95 -2.34
C ASP A 121 -18.36 -10.11 -3.79
N TRP A 122 -17.90 -9.27 -4.71
CA TRP A 122 -18.22 -9.35 -6.14
C TRP A 122 -17.61 -10.59 -6.80
N GLU A 123 -16.37 -10.89 -6.52
CA GLU A 123 -15.70 -12.10 -7.00
C GLU A 123 -16.47 -13.35 -6.56
N MET A 124 -16.91 -13.42 -5.30
CA MET A 124 -17.73 -14.53 -4.81
C MET A 124 -19.09 -14.63 -5.52
N GLN A 125 -19.76 -13.52 -5.80
CA GLN A 125 -21.02 -13.50 -6.56
C GLN A 125 -20.84 -14.05 -7.98
N LEU A 126 -19.66 -13.89 -8.57
CA LEU A 126 -19.30 -14.44 -9.87
C LEU A 126 -18.80 -15.90 -9.79
N GLY A 127 -18.80 -16.52 -8.61
CA GLY A 127 -18.33 -17.89 -8.41
C GLY A 127 -16.79 -18.01 -8.38
N LEU A 128 -16.08 -16.89 -8.23
CA LEU A 128 -14.63 -16.85 -8.12
C LEU A 128 -14.19 -16.94 -6.64
N GLN A 129 -12.95 -17.35 -6.42
CA GLN A 129 -12.33 -17.23 -5.11
C GLN A 129 -11.94 -15.75 -4.87
N PRO A 130 -12.20 -15.19 -3.68
CA PRO A 130 -11.74 -13.83 -3.36
C PRO A 130 -10.24 -13.69 -3.53
N SER A 131 -9.83 -12.61 -4.16
CA SER A 131 -8.43 -12.24 -4.29
C SER A 131 -7.77 -12.06 -2.92
N PHE A 132 -6.45 -12.11 -2.87
CA PHE A 132 -5.69 -11.98 -1.63
C PHE A 132 -6.05 -10.67 -0.90
N LEU A 133 -6.33 -10.74 0.39
CA LEU A 133 -6.81 -9.66 1.28
C LEU A 133 -8.25 -9.19 1.03
N MET A 134 -9.00 -9.79 0.12
CA MET A 134 -10.36 -9.33 -0.24
C MET A 134 -11.46 -10.18 0.38
N ASP A 135 -11.12 -11.15 1.21
CA ASP A 135 -12.06 -12.02 1.91
C ASP A 135 -12.48 -11.42 3.26
N ARG A 136 -13.69 -10.88 3.34
CA ARG A 136 -14.29 -10.25 4.54
C ARG A 136 -14.39 -11.21 5.74
N SER A 137 -14.39 -12.52 5.52
CA SER A 137 -14.44 -13.52 6.59
C SER A 137 -13.09 -13.74 7.29
N LYS A 138 -12.01 -13.25 6.73
CA LYS A 138 -10.66 -13.40 7.29
C LYS A 138 -10.27 -12.23 8.16
N PRO A 139 -9.52 -12.48 9.25
CA PRO A 139 -9.23 -11.44 10.23
C PRO A 139 -8.34 -10.33 9.67
N GLY A 140 -8.76 -9.20 9.97
CA GLY A 140 -8.49 -7.83 9.70
C GLY A 140 -7.09 -7.24 9.76
N PRO A 141 -7.04 -5.90 9.76
CA PRO A 141 -5.96 -5.07 9.22
C PRO A 141 -4.62 -5.16 9.93
N SER A 142 -4.58 -5.44 11.23
CA SER A 142 -3.34 -5.25 11.99
C SER A 142 -2.17 -6.12 11.51
N LYS A 143 -2.39 -7.40 11.22
CA LYS A 143 -1.32 -8.28 10.70
C LYS A 143 -0.90 -7.90 9.28
N THR A 144 -1.87 -7.53 8.47
CA THR A 144 -1.67 -7.09 7.09
C THR A 144 -0.88 -5.80 7.05
N GLN A 145 -1.21 -4.83 7.90
CA GLN A 145 -0.52 -3.56 7.97
C GLN A 145 0.93 -3.70 8.45
N ILE A 146 1.19 -4.51 9.49
CA ILE A 146 2.57 -4.77 9.95
C ILE A 146 3.43 -5.38 8.82
N GLY A 147 2.88 -6.35 8.09
CA GLY A 147 3.55 -6.93 6.91
C GLY A 147 3.78 -5.88 5.83
N PHE A 148 2.78 -5.08 5.51
CA PHE A 148 2.87 -4.03 4.50
C PHE A 148 3.94 -2.98 4.85
N PHE A 149 3.98 -2.52 6.10
CA PHE A 149 5.03 -1.62 6.56
C PHE A 149 6.43 -2.22 6.40
N ASN A 150 6.63 -3.46 6.83
CA ASN A 150 7.95 -4.10 6.78
C ASN A 150 8.45 -4.38 5.36
N PHE A 151 7.57 -4.86 4.47
CA PHE A 151 7.98 -5.34 3.14
C PHE A 151 7.83 -4.31 2.03
N VAL A 152 7.03 -3.27 2.22
CA VAL A 152 6.75 -2.24 1.21
C VAL A 152 7.15 -0.85 1.69
N VAL A 153 6.56 -0.40 2.80
CA VAL A 153 6.63 1.01 3.22
C VAL A 153 8.05 1.39 3.65
N PHE A 154 8.63 0.70 4.61
CA PHE A 154 9.98 1.00 5.08
C PHE A 154 11.06 0.84 4.00
N PRO A 155 11.04 -0.19 3.13
CA PRO A 155 11.97 -0.24 2.00
C PRO A 155 11.83 0.94 1.03
N LEU A 156 10.62 1.39 0.73
CA LEU A 156 10.34 2.50 -0.17
C LEU A 156 10.77 3.85 0.44
N PHE A 157 10.14 4.23 1.54
CA PHE A 157 10.39 5.53 2.20
C PHE A 157 11.81 5.63 2.77
N GLY A 158 12.36 4.55 3.32
CA GLY A 158 13.73 4.50 3.81
C GLY A 158 14.76 4.71 2.69
N SER A 159 14.49 4.18 1.48
CA SER A 159 15.37 4.43 0.34
C SER A 159 15.31 5.89 -0.13
N LEU A 160 14.12 6.48 -0.14
CA LEU A 160 13.95 7.89 -0.44
C LEU A 160 14.62 8.77 0.62
N HIS A 161 14.45 8.46 1.91
CA HIS A 161 15.06 9.19 3.02
C HIS A 161 16.59 9.17 2.95
N ALA A 162 17.19 8.04 2.59
CA ALA A 162 18.64 7.93 2.41
C ALA A 162 19.18 8.89 1.34
N ALA A 163 18.41 9.14 0.27
CA ALA A 163 18.77 10.06 -0.80
C ALA A 163 18.34 11.51 -0.52
N VAL A 164 17.24 11.70 0.21
CA VAL A 164 16.63 13.00 0.52
C VAL A 164 16.34 13.08 2.02
N PRO A 165 17.33 13.49 2.84
CA PRO A 165 17.17 13.57 4.31
C PRO A 165 16.01 14.45 4.78
N ALA A 166 15.57 15.41 3.97
CA ALA A 166 14.44 16.30 4.26
C ALA A 166 13.09 15.55 4.45
N VAL A 167 12.98 14.28 4.05
CA VAL A 167 11.78 13.47 4.30
C VAL A 167 11.78 12.78 5.68
N ALA A 168 12.73 13.09 6.57
CA ALA A 168 12.78 12.55 7.94
C ALA A 168 11.44 12.66 8.69
N PRO A 169 10.67 13.78 8.65
CA PRO A 169 9.38 13.85 9.32
C PRO A 169 8.37 12.79 8.85
N MET A 170 8.44 12.37 7.58
CA MET A 170 7.61 11.28 7.08
C MET A 170 8.01 9.95 7.72
N MET A 171 9.32 9.70 7.89
CA MET A 171 9.80 8.48 8.57
C MET A 171 9.37 8.42 10.03
N ASP A 172 9.36 9.55 10.73
CA ASP A 172 8.91 9.64 12.12
C ASP A 172 7.41 9.27 12.20
N ALA A 173 6.57 9.87 11.36
CA ALA A 173 5.14 9.57 11.30
C ALA A 173 4.86 8.10 10.95
N LEU A 174 5.62 7.52 10.01
CA LEU A 174 5.52 6.10 9.68
C LEU A 174 5.86 5.20 10.87
N ASN A 175 6.91 5.52 11.64
CA ASN A 175 7.30 4.78 12.82
C ASN A 175 6.24 4.88 13.93
N ASP A 176 5.61 6.04 14.10
CA ASP A 176 4.52 6.24 15.07
C ASP A 176 3.31 5.37 14.72
N ASN A 177 2.86 5.40 13.46
CA ASN A 177 1.74 4.58 12.99
C ASN A 177 2.05 3.08 13.09
N PHE A 178 3.25 2.67 12.69
CA PHE A 178 3.70 1.28 12.82
C PHE A 178 3.72 0.79 14.28
N THR A 179 4.17 1.64 15.20
CA THR A 179 4.21 1.33 16.63
C THR A 179 2.81 1.10 17.17
N ARG A 180 1.81 1.89 16.75
CA ARG A 180 0.39 1.71 17.13
C ARG A 180 -0.15 0.37 16.63
N TYR A 181 0.14 -0.05 15.39
CA TYR A 181 -0.24 -1.37 14.89
C TYR A 181 0.37 -2.51 15.71
N LYS A 182 1.64 -2.41 16.10
CA LYS A 182 2.28 -3.41 16.98
C LYS A 182 1.61 -3.50 18.35
N GLN A 183 1.29 -2.36 18.96
CA GLN A 183 0.57 -2.32 20.23
C GLN A 183 -0.80 -2.97 20.11
N TYR A 184 -1.53 -2.65 19.06
CA TYR A 184 -2.84 -3.26 18.79
C TYR A 184 -2.74 -4.79 18.61
N GLU A 185 -1.76 -5.29 17.89
CA GLU A 185 -1.54 -6.74 17.74
C GLU A 185 -1.24 -7.42 19.09
N ILE A 186 -0.45 -6.78 19.94
CA ILE A 186 -0.15 -7.31 21.30
C ILE A 186 -1.43 -7.39 22.13
N VAL A 187 -2.24 -6.35 22.15
CA VAL A 187 -3.52 -6.33 22.88
C VAL A 187 -4.47 -7.42 22.41
N GLN A 188 -4.59 -7.61 21.09
CA GLN A 188 -5.38 -8.68 20.49
C GLN A 188 -4.88 -10.07 20.91
N LYS A 189 -3.57 -10.29 20.90
CA LYS A 189 -2.97 -11.57 21.34
C LYS A 189 -3.21 -11.84 22.81
N LEU A 190 -3.02 -10.83 23.66
CA LEU A 190 -3.27 -10.94 25.10
C LEU A 190 -4.76 -11.21 25.41
N GLY A 191 -5.66 -10.47 24.77
CA GLY A 191 -7.10 -10.72 24.87
C GLY A 191 -7.48 -12.14 24.47
N GLY A 192 -6.92 -12.65 23.39
CA GLY A 192 -7.11 -14.05 22.94
C GLY A 192 -6.56 -15.08 23.94
N LEU A 193 -5.42 -14.81 24.59
CA LEU A 193 -4.87 -15.69 25.61
C LEU A 193 -5.72 -15.71 26.88
N VAL A 194 -6.17 -14.53 27.34
CA VAL A 194 -7.07 -14.41 28.51
C VAL A 194 -8.38 -15.14 28.23
N TRP A 195 -8.96 -14.98 27.04
CA TRP A 195 -10.20 -15.68 26.64
C TRP A 195 -10.01 -17.21 26.64
N LYS A 196 -8.89 -17.74 26.12
CA LYS A 196 -8.57 -19.17 26.13
C LYS A 196 -8.41 -19.70 27.55
N ALA A 197 -7.70 -18.95 28.42
CA ALA A 197 -7.52 -19.33 29.83
C ALA A 197 -8.84 -19.42 30.58
N LEU A 198 -9.72 -18.39 30.44
CA LEU A 198 -11.04 -18.38 31.06
C LEU A 198 -11.95 -19.49 30.58
N ASN A 199 -11.91 -19.84 29.28
CA ASN A 199 -12.71 -20.95 28.77
C ASN A 199 -12.17 -22.31 29.22
N LYS A 200 -10.87 -22.49 29.36
CA LYS A 200 -10.29 -23.71 29.91
C LYS A 200 -10.70 -23.90 31.36
N GLU A 201 -10.60 -22.86 32.17
CA GLU A 201 -11.04 -22.90 33.59
C GLU A 201 -12.54 -23.25 33.71
N LYS A 202 -13.42 -22.68 32.87
CA LYS A 202 -14.83 -23.06 32.81
C LYS A 202 -15.06 -24.50 32.42
N GLN A 203 -14.28 -25.07 31.51
CA GLN A 203 -14.36 -26.47 31.13
C GLN A 203 -13.89 -27.40 32.26
N ASP A 204 -12.79 -27.04 32.94
CA ASP A 204 -12.24 -27.81 34.06
C ASP A 204 -13.24 -27.83 35.24
N ILE A 205 -13.90 -26.70 35.54
CA ILE A 205 -14.98 -26.63 36.56
C ILE A 205 -16.16 -27.53 36.17
N ARG A 206 -16.62 -27.48 34.90
CA ARG A 206 -17.74 -28.33 34.44
C ARG A 206 -17.39 -29.81 34.55
N MET A 207 -16.16 -30.21 34.13
CA MET A 207 -15.69 -31.60 34.25
C MET A 207 -15.63 -32.03 35.73
N SER A 208 -15.12 -31.20 36.62
CA SER A 208 -15.07 -31.47 38.06
C SER A 208 -16.47 -31.65 38.67
N VAL A 209 -17.44 -30.82 38.31
CA VAL A 209 -18.81 -30.94 38.78
C VAL A 209 -19.47 -32.20 38.25
N THR A 210 -19.28 -32.51 36.96
CA THR A 210 -19.85 -33.73 36.35
C THR A 210 -19.24 -35.00 36.98
N THR A 211 -17.93 -35.03 37.23
CA THR A 211 -17.25 -36.13 37.86
C THR A 211 -17.77 -36.35 39.31
N LYS A 212 -17.96 -35.26 40.06
CA LYS A 212 -18.54 -35.36 41.43
C LYS A 212 -19.99 -35.84 41.41
N MET A 213 -20.81 -35.48 40.42
CA MET A 213 -22.16 -36.01 40.28
C MET A 213 -22.19 -37.47 39.91
N ILE A 214 -21.24 -37.99 39.13
CA ILE A 214 -21.16 -39.41 38.74
C ILE A 214 -20.68 -40.27 39.95
N ILE A 215 -19.88 -39.76 40.85
CA ILE A 215 -19.39 -40.47 42.05
C ILE A 215 -20.45 -40.47 43.16
N ALA A 216 -21.45 -39.60 43.11
CA ALA A 216 -22.50 -39.46 44.13
C ALA A 216 -23.76 -40.28 43.83
N VAL A 217 -23.79 -41.08 42.78
CA VAL A 217 -24.81 -42.05 42.37
C VAL A 217 -24.25 -43.46 42.60
#